data_bbf78cf08c6f3477d1e6e0845f3213d6
#
_entry.id   bbf78cf08c6f3477d1e6e0845f3213d6
#
_cell.length_a   1.000
_cell.length_b   1.000
_cell.length_c   1.000
_cell.angle_alpha   90.00
_cell.angle_beta   90.00
_cell.angle_gamma   90.00
#
_symmetry.space_group_name_H-M   'P 1'
#
loop_
_entity.id
_entity.type
_entity.pdbx_description
1 polymer ?
#
loop_
_entity_poly.entity_id
_entity_poly.type
_entity_poly.pdbx_seq_one_letter_code
_entity_poly.pdbx_strand_id
1 'polypeptide(L)'
;MKKFKKIMLIFLGLIAVLGVSGYVYFNQQFPKQIAVEDVKIEVTPARLERGKYIFNHAAGCVDCHSTRDFSKLSGPIKPGTEGMGGEKFDEEFGLPGTFYPNNITPYGVGDWTD
;
A
#
# COMPACT_ATOMS: atom_id res chain seq x y z
N MET A 1 41.46 32.88 5.91
CA MET A 1 40.06 32.81 6.42
C MET A 1 38.99 33.27 5.40
N LYS A 2 39.12 34.42 4.75
CA LYS A 2 38.12 34.94 3.78
C LYS A 2 37.92 34.02 2.55
N LYS A 3 38.99 33.44 1.97
CA LYS A 3 38.92 32.53 0.82
C LYS A 3 38.20 31.22 1.18
N PHE A 4 38.45 30.63 2.35
CA PHE A 4 37.83 29.42 2.84
C PHE A 4 36.29 29.61 3.01
N LYS A 5 35.90 30.73 3.67
CA LYS A 5 34.44 31.05 3.80
C LYS A 5 33.77 31.19 2.44
N LYS A 6 34.42 31.80 1.45
CA LYS A 6 33.86 31.94 0.09
C LYS A 6 33.67 30.57 -0.60
N ILE A 7 34.69 29.70 -0.51
CA ILE A 7 34.61 28.33 -1.08
C ILE A 7 33.51 27.54 -0.39
N MET A 8 33.40 27.60 0.93
CA MET A 8 32.36 26.93 1.68
C MET A 8 30.95 27.41 1.29
N LEU A 9 30.75 28.71 1.10
CA LEU A 9 29.47 29.26 0.65
C LEU A 9 29.09 28.81 -0.77
N ILE A 10 30.08 28.77 -1.68
CA ILE A 10 29.87 28.26 -3.04
C ILE A 10 29.46 26.78 -3.00
N PHE A 11 30.15 25.98 -2.18
CA PHE A 11 29.86 24.55 -2.02
C PHE A 11 28.47 24.31 -1.44
N LEU A 12 28.07 25.05 -0.41
CA LEU A 12 26.72 25.00 0.15
C LEU A 12 25.66 25.43 -0.86
N GLY A 13 25.94 26.47 -1.66
CA GLY A 13 25.05 26.90 -2.74
C GLY A 13 24.84 25.81 -3.81
N LEU A 14 25.91 25.13 -4.20
CA LEU A 14 25.84 24.01 -5.15
C LEU A 14 25.00 22.86 -4.59
N ILE A 15 25.19 22.50 -3.32
CA ILE A 15 24.38 21.44 -2.66
C ILE A 15 22.90 21.85 -2.64
N ALA A 16 22.60 23.11 -2.30
CA ALA A 16 21.23 23.60 -2.29
C ALA A 16 20.58 23.55 -3.68
N VAL A 17 21.30 23.96 -4.71
CA VAL A 17 20.82 23.91 -6.10
C VAL A 17 20.57 22.47 -6.54
N LEU A 18 21.50 21.55 -6.26
CA LEU A 18 21.33 20.13 -6.59
C LEU A 18 20.16 19.51 -5.83
N GLY A 19 19.99 19.85 -4.55
CA GLY A 19 18.87 19.37 -3.74
C GLY A 19 17.51 19.84 -4.28
N VAL A 20 17.38 21.14 -4.58
CA VAL A 20 16.15 21.70 -5.14
C VAL A 20 15.88 21.13 -6.52
N SER A 21 16.88 21.03 -7.38
CA SER A 21 16.72 20.46 -8.72
C SER A 21 16.29 19.00 -8.68
N GLY A 22 16.90 18.21 -7.79
CA GLY A 22 16.53 16.80 -7.56
C GLY A 22 15.09 16.67 -7.04
N TYR A 23 14.69 17.50 -6.09
CA TYR A 23 13.33 17.52 -5.56
C TYR A 23 12.30 17.86 -6.64
N VAL A 24 12.54 18.92 -7.41
CA VAL A 24 11.66 19.33 -8.52
C VAL A 24 11.56 18.22 -9.58
N TYR A 25 12.70 17.65 -9.98
CA TYR A 25 12.74 16.54 -10.92
C TYR A 25 11.93 15.35 -10.42
N PHE A 26 12.11 14.95 -9.16
CA PHE A 26 11.38 13.83 -8.57
C PHE A 26 9.87 14.09 -8.57
N ASN A 27 9.43 15.27 -8.13
CA ASN A 27 8.00 15.58 -8.09
C ASN A 27 7.35 15.69 -9.48
N GLN A 28 8.12 16.03 -10.52
CA GLN A 28 7.61 16.06 -11.90
C GLN A 28 7.56 14.67 -12.53
N GLN A 29 8.40 13.74 -12.09
CA GLN A 29 8.47 12.41 -12.68
C GLN A 29 7.64 11.37 -11.90
N PHE A 30 7.30 11.63 -10.65
CA PHE A 30 6.60 10.68 -9.80
C PHE A 30 5.49 11.35 -8.97
N PRO A 31 4.30 10.73 -8.82
CA PRO A 31 3.86 9.55 -9.58
C PRO A 31 3.57 9.89 -11.05
N LYS A 32 3.94 9.01 -11.96
CA LYS A 32 3.50 9.14 -13.35
C LYS A 32 2.01 8.81 -13.42
N GLN A 33 1.21 9.76 -13.86
CA GLN A 33 -0.18 9.47 -14.22
C GLN A 33 -0.16 8.64 -15.50
N ILE A 34 -0.47 7.37 -15.38
CA ILE A 34 -0.73 6.49 -16.52
C ILE A 34 -2.18 6.73 -16.91
N ALA A 35 -2.45 6.92 -18.20
CA ALA A 35 -3.82 7.01 -18.68
C ALA A 35 -4.55 5.70 -18.29
N VAL A 36 -5.67 5.84 -17.58
CA VAL A 36 -6.50 4.71 -17.20
C VAL A 36 -7.11 4.12 -18.46
N GLU A 37 -6.81 2.85 -18.75
CA GLU A 37 -7.49 2.12 -19.80
C GLU A 37 -8.89 1.74 -19.30
N ASP A 38 -9.92 1.94 -20.13
CA ASP A 38 -11.29 1.47 -19.83
C ASP A 38 -11.34 -0.07 -19.94
N VAL A 39 -10.81 -0.74 -18.94
CA VAL A 39 -10.75 -2.21 -18.88
C VAL A 39 -12.09 -2.75 -18.34
N LYS A 40 -12.93 -3.22 -19.23
CA LYS A 40 -14.17 -3.93 -18.84
C LYS A 40 -13.88 -5.40 -18.59
N ILE A 41 -13.94 -5.79 -17.33
CA ILE A 41 -13.76 -7.19 -16.91
C ILE A 41 -15.13 -7.89 -16.95
N GLU A 42 -15.27 -8.86 -17.85
CA GLU A 42 -16.44 -9.71 -17.86
C GLU A 42 -16.47 -10.64 -16.63
N VAL A 43 -17.55 -10.59 -15.86
CA VAL A 43 -17.74 -11.44 -14.68
C VAL A 43 -18.26 -12.81 -15.13
N THR A 44 -17.38 -13.80 -15.10
CA THR A 44 -17.72 -15.19 -15.41
C THR A 44 -17.52 -16.09 -14.18
N PRO A 45 -18.24 -17.23 -14.07
CA PRO A 45 -18.02 -18.17 -12.97
C PRO A 45 -16.57 -18.62 -12.82
N ALA A 46 -15.86 -18.86 -13.93
CA ALA A 46 -14.47 -19.27 -13.93
C ALA A 46 -13.54 -18.16 -13.39
N ARG A 47 -13.80 -16.89 -13.71
CA ARG A 47 -13.05 -15.75 -13.17
C ARG A 47 -13.32 -15.55 -11.68
N LEU A 48 -14.55 -15.73 -11.23
CA LEU A 48 -14.90 -15.66 -9.80
C LEU A 48 -14.19 -16.75 -9.00
N GLU A 49 -14.20 -17.99 -9.48
CA GLU A 49 -13.44 -19.10 -8.86
C GLU A 49 -11.95 -18.79 -8.82
N ARG A 50 -11.38 -18.28 -9.92
CA ARG A 50 -9.97 -17.90 -9.96
C ARG A 50 -9.66 -16.76 -8.99
N GLY A 51 -10.52 -15.75 -8.93
CA GLY A 51 -10.40 -14.63 -7.98
C GLY A 51 -10.43 -15.10 -6.53
N LYS A 52 -11.37 -15.98 -6.20
CA LYS A 52 -11.46 -16.61 -4.88
C LYS A 52 -10.21 -17.39 -4.51
N TYR A 53 -9.65 -18.15 -5.45
CA TYR A 53 -8.39 -18.86 -5.23
C TYR A 53 -7.23 -17.89 -4.97
N ILE A 54 -7.11 -16.81 -5.76
CA ILE A 54 -6.07 -15.79 -5.59
C ILE A 54 -6.21 -15.13 -4.23
N PHE A 55 -7.41 -14.68 -3.89
CA PHE A 55 -7.70 -13.99 -2.62
C PHE A 55 -7.37 -14.84 -1.39
N ASN A 56 -7.77 -16.11 -1.39
CA ASN A 56 -7.62 -16.98 -0.23
C ASN A 56 -6.25 -17.67 -0.13
N HIS A 57 -5.54 -17.84 -1.27
CA HIS A 57 -4.36 -18.72 -1.27
C HIS A 57 -3.14 -18.09 -1.94
N ALA A 58 -3.26 -17.62 -3.18
CA ALA A 58 -2.09 -17.20 -3.93
C ALA A 58 -1.54 -15.85 -3.47
N ALA A 59 -2.40 -14.88 -3.20
CA ALA A 59 -2.04 -13.55 -2.73
C ALA A 59 -2.18 -13.40 -1.20
N GLY A 60 -2.91 -14.29 -0.51
CA GLY A 60 -3.08 -14.25 0.93
C GLY A 60 -3.80 -13.00 1.45
N CYS A 61 -4.60 -12.34 0.62
CA CYS A 61 -5.31 -11.11 1.02
C CYS A 61 -6.18 -11.31 2.25
N VAL A 62 -6.79 -12.49 2.35
CA VAL A 62 -7.64 -12.89 3.47
C VAL A 62 -6.92 -12.86 4.81
N ASP A 63 -5.61 -13.11 4.84
CA ASP A 63 -4.85 -13.20 6.08
C ASP A 63 -4.74 -11.86 6.83
N CYS A 64 -4.67 -10.77 6.08
CA CYS A 64 -4.61 -9.43 6.66
C CYS A 64 -5.98 -8.73 6.65
N HIS A 65 -6.78 -8.94 5.61
CA HIS A 65 -8.04 -8.21 5.42
C HIS A 65 -9.27 -8.94 5.99
N SER A 66 -9.10 -9.84 6.97
CA SER A 66 -10.19 -10.54 7.64
C SER A 66 -9.94 -10.64 9.13
N THR A 67 -10.95 -10.96 9.93
CA THR A 67 -10.78 -11.16 11.36
C THR A 67 -10.43 -12.62 11.65
N ARG A 68 -9.41 -12.85 12.47
CA ARG A 68 -8.95 -14.18 12.87
C ARG A 68 -9.47 -14.58 14.24
N ASP A 69 -9.56 -15.88 14.49
CA ASP A 69 -9.90 -16.46 15.80
C ASP A 69 -8.64 -17.02 16.46
N PHE A 70 -7.92 -16.16 17.15
CA PHE A 70 -6.68 -16.56 17.85
C PHE A 70 -6.91 -17.41 19.10
N SER A 71 -8.16 -17.69 19.48
CA SER A 71 -8.45 -18.67 20.51
C SER A 71 -8.26 -20.11 20.02
N LYS A 72 -8.13 -20.30 18.71
CA LYS A 72 -7.93 -21.59 18.04
C LYS A 72 -6.53 -21.72 17.47
N LEU A 73 -6.08 -22.98 17.36
CA LEU A 73 -4.81 -23.29 16.71
C LEU A 73 -4.79 -22.73 15.29
N SER A 74 -3.67 -22.10 14.90
CA SER A 74 -3.44 -21.40 13.62
C SER A 74 -4.30 -20.15 13.35
N GLY A 75 -5.11 -19.69 14.29
CA GLY A 75 -5.91 -18.48 14.12
C GLY A 75 -6.75 -18.48 12.84
N PRO A 76 -7.69 -19.42 12.65
CA PRO A 76 -8.47 -19.49 11.42
C PRO A 76 -9.30 -18.23 11.22
N ILE A 77 -9.57 -17.90 9.97
CA ILE A 77 -10.46 -16.77 9.63
C ILE A 77 -11.87 -17.05 10.19
N LYS A 78 -12.47 -16.06 10.82
CA LYS A 78 -13.85 -16.13 11.27
C LYS A 78 -14.76 -16.08 10.04
N PRO A 79 -15.64 -17.09 9.82
CA PRO A 79 -16.53 -17.10 8.67
C PRO A 79 -17.36 -15.81 8.57
N GLY A 80 -17.48 -15.28 7.36
CA GLY A 80 -18.24 -14.06 7.08
C GLY A 80 -17.47 -12.76 7.33
N THR A 81 -16.17 -12.83 7.65
CA THR A 81 -15.32 -11.63 7.82
C THR A 81 -14.32 -11.47 6.69
N GLU A 82 -14.38 -12.34 5.67
CA GLU A 82 -13.42 -12.37 4.57
C GLU A 82 -13.39 -11.04 3.80
N GLY A 83 -12.25 -10.38 3.81
CA GLY A 83 -12.03 -9.09 3.14
C GLY A 83 -12.60 -7.87 3.87
N MET A 84 -13.28 -8.04 5.01
CA MET A 84 -13.90 -6.92 5.74
C MET A 84 -12.90 -6.04 6.49
N GLY A 85 -11.64 -6.47 6.62
CA GLY A 85 -10.62 -5.76 7.37
C GLY A 85 -10.85 -5.79 8.88
N GLY A 86 -10.29 -4.80 9.56
CA GLY A 86 -10.54 -4.57 10.98
C GLY A 86 -9.71 -5.40 11.95
N GLU A 87 -8.86 -6.33 11.49
CA GLU A 87 -7.89 -6.99 12.34
C GLU A 87 -6.87 -5.99 12.87
N LYS A 88 -6.52 -6.11 14.14
CA LYS A 88 -5.54 -5.24 14.76
C LYS A 88 -4.14 -5.83 14.62
N PHE A 89 -3.23 -5.09 14.01
CA PHE A 89 -1.82 -5.41 13.93
C PHE A 89 -1.01 -4.37 14.70
N ASP A 90 -0.27 -4.79 15.71
CA ASP A 90 0.49 -3.90 16.58
C ASP A 90 1.82 -4.51 17.04
N GLU A 91 2.32 -4.05 18.17
CA GLU A 91 3.60 -4.52 18.74
C GLU A 91 3.59 -6.02 19.08
N GLU A 92 2.43 -6.63 19.35
CA GLU A 92 2.32 -8.08 19.57
C GLU A 92 2.67 -8.88 18.30
N PHE A 93 2.46 -8.26 17.12
CA PHE A 93 2.89 -8.78 15.82
C PHE A 93 4.29 -8.28 15.39
N GLY A 94 5.02 -7.59 16.27
CA GLY A 94 6.34 -7.02 15.97
C GLY A 94 6.31 -5.77 15.08
N LEU A 95 5.17 -5.10 14.97
CA LEU A 95 5.01 -3.89 14.17
C LEU A 95 5.17 -2.61 15.01
N PRO A 96 5.83 -1.57 14.50
CA PRO A 96 5.95 -0.29 15.20
C PRO A 96 4.65 0.52 15.07
N GLY A 97 3.76 0.42 16.06
CA GLY A 97 2.48 1.09 16.09
C GLY A 97 1.28 0.18 15.84
N THR A 98 0.10 0.77 15.67
CA THR A 98 -1.16 0.03 15.48
C THR A 98 -1.72 0.28 14.10
N PHE A 99 -2.00 -0.79 13.37
CA PHE A 99 -2.52 -0.77 12.00
C PHE A 99 -3.80 -1.59 11.90
N TYR A 100 -4.75 -1.11 11.12
CA TYR A 100 -5.98 -1.82 10.80
C TYR A 100 -6.11 -1.90 9.28
N PRO A 101 -6.07 -3.10 8.68
CA PRO A 101 -6.32 -3.28 7.26
C PRO A 101 -7.72 -2.83 6.88
N ASN A 102 -7.82 -2.15 5.75
CA ASN A 102 -9.09 -1.65 5.25
C ASN A 102 -10.00 -2.78 4.77
N ASN A 103 -11.31 -2.47 4.71
CA ASN A 103 -12.29 -3.32 4.05
C ASN A 103 -12.03 -3.29 2.54
N ILE A 104 -11.76 -4.44 1.93
CA ILE A 104 -11.53 -4.62 0.49
C ILE A 104 -12.66 -5.39 -0.20
N THR A 105 -13.80 -5.54 0.46
CA THR A 105 -15.03 -6.01 -0.18
C THR A 105 -15.64 -4.90 -1.06
N PRO A 106 -16.60 -5.21 -1.94
CA PRO A 106 -17.30 -4.18 -2.72
C PRO A 106 -17.90 -3.04 -1.89
N TYR A 107 -18.21 -3.29 -0.62
CA TYR A 107 -18.64 -2.22 0.30
C TYR A 107 -17.53 -1.22 0.62
N GLY A 108 -16.29 -1.68 0.73
CA GLY A 108 -15.16 -0.82 1.10
C GLY A 108 -14.45 -0.16 -0.08
N VAL A 109 -14.49 -0.79 -1.25
CA VAL A 109 -13.73 -0.35 -2.44
C VAL A 109 -14.58 -0.13 -3.69
N GLY A 110 -15.92 -0.31 -3.59
CA GLY A 110 -16.82 -0.21 -4.75
C GLY A 110 -16.86 1.17 -5.40
N ASP A 111 -16.52 2.22 -4.66
CA ASP A 111 -16.46 3.60 -5.15
C ASP A 111 -15.05 4.02 -5.60
N TRP A 112 -14.08 3.12 -5.54
CA TRP A 112 -12.74 3.42 -6.02
C TRP A 112 -12.72 3.46 -7.54
N THR A 113 -11.99 4.42 -8.07
CA THR A 113 -11.69 4.51 -9.50
C THR A 113 -10.35 3.84 -9.77
N ASP A 114 -10.25 3.20 -10.90
CA ASP A 114 -8.99 2.61 -11.41
C ASP A 114 -7.95 3.70 -11.71
#